data_eab37c6f78e4070e8dfed84e4e82e36e
#
_entry.id   eab37c6f78e4070e8dfed84e4e82e36e
#
_cell.length_a   1.000
_cell.length_b   1.000
_cell.length_c   1.000
_cell.angle_alpha   90.00
_cell.angle_beta   90.00
_cell.angle_gamma   90.00
#
_symmetry.space_group_name_H-M   'P 1'
#
loop_
_entity.id
_entity.type
_entity.pdbx_description
1 polymer ?
#
loop_
_entity_poly.entity_id
_entity_poly.type
_entity_poly.pdbx_seq_one_letter_code
_entity_poly.pdbx_strand_id
1 'polypeptide(L)'
;MPYAPVNDLRMYYEVHGAGPPLILLHGAYMTAEMMAPLVPGLAETRQVIVPEMQAHGRTADADRPLTYEQMADDTAALARHLGFEQADIVGYSMGGATALQVAIRHPALVRRLVVATASFRYDGMPAEALAMFPSITPEMFAGSPMETEYQRLAPNPGDFPQLVEKLKTLDTTDFAWPEEDIRGIGAPTLIVLGDSDGVRLEHAVEMFRLRGGGVMGDLSGLPESQLAVLPGTAHFVPPGSGVLDRAPWLLAMIPPFLDA
;
A
#
# COMPACT_ATOMS: atom_id res chain seq x y z
N MET A 1 22.08 11.59 -0.72
CA MET A 1 20.69 11.48 -1.21
C MET A 1 20.25 10.03 -1.03
N PRO A 2 19.07 9.81 -0.57
CA PRO A 2 18.63 8.49 -0.14
C PRO A 2 18.20 7.62 -1.33
N TYR A 3 19.17 6.90 -1.89
CA TYR A 3 18.94 5.84 -2.86
C TYR A 3 19.57 4.55 -2.35
N ALA A 4 18.85 3.45 -2.46
CA ALA A 4 19.32 2.11 -2.16
C ALA A 4 19.48 1.29 -3.44
N PRO A 5 20.55 0.51 -3.59
CA PRO A 5 20.60 -0.56 -4.58
C PRO A 5 19.72 -1.71 -4.10
N VAL A 6 18.59 -1.92 -4.75
CA VAL A 6 17.57 -2.88 -4.36
C VAL A 6 17.26 -3.75 -5.56
N ASN A 7 17.73 -5.00 -5.54
CA ASN A 7 17.66 -5.90 -6.68
C ASN A 7 18.18 -5.18 -7.96
N ASP A 8 17.34 -5.04 -9.00
CA ASP A 8 17.71 -4.37 -10.26
C ASP A 8 17.40 -2.87 -10.26
N LEU A 9 17.01 -2.29 -9.11
CA LEU A 9 16.62 -0.89 -8.97
C LEU A 9 17.66 -0.08 -8.21
N ARG A 10 17.69 1.20 -8.52
CA ARG A 10 18.19 2.26 -7.66
C ARG A 10 16.99 2.96 -7.04
N MET A 11 16.48 2.38 -5.95
CA MET A 11 15.24 2.81 -5.30
C MET A 11 15.44 4.08 -4.50
N TYR A 12 14.67 5.11 -4.78
CA TYR A 12 14.59 6.31 -3.95
C TYR A 12 13.75 6.02 -2.70
N TYR A 13 14.15 6.58 -1.57
CA TYR A 13 13.36 6.53 -0.33
C TYR A 13 13.60 7.78 0.51
N GLU A 14 12.62 8.13 1.32
CA GLU A 14 12.72 9.17 2.34
C GLU A 14 12.76 8.54 3.73
N VAL A 15 13.37 9.25 4.70
CA VAL A 15 13.43 8.85 6.11
C VAL A 15 12.97 10.02 6.94
N HIS A 16 11.97 9.79 7.78
CA HIS A 16 11.39 10.79 8.66
C HIS A 16 11.29 10.25 10.09
N GLY A 17 11.55 11.11 11.09
CA GLY A 17 11.48 10.73 12.50
C GLY A 17 12.58 9.76 12.95
N ALA A 18 12.35 9.15 14.11
CA ALA A 18 13.23 8.17 14.72
C ALA A 18 12.39 7.20 15.58
N GLY A 19 12.93 6.00 15.87
CA GLY A 19 12.25 4.97 16.65
C GLY A 19 12.15 3.65 15.91
N PRO A 20 11.20 2.77 16.25
CA PRO A 20 10.97 1.53 15.53
C PRO A 20 10.70 1.79 14.04
N PRO A 21 11.27 0.98 13.13
CA PRO A 21 11.13 1.21 11.69
C PRO A 21 9.70 0.94 11.21
N LEU A 22 9.21 1.82 10.34
CA LEU A 22 7.95 1.72 9.63
C LEU A 22 8.19 1.97 8.15
N ILE A 23 7.76 1.06 7.28
CA ILE A 23 7.79 1.25 5.83
C ILE A 23 6.39 1.62 5.37
N LEU A 24 6.26 2.80 4.74
CA LEU A 24 5.00 3.36 4.25
C LEU A 24 4.95 3.28 2.72
N LEU A 25 4.13 2.38 2.19
CA LEU A 25 4.02 2.07 0.76
C LEU A 25 2.87 2.85 0.11
N HIS A 26 3.18 3.59 -0.95
CA HIS A 26 2.24 4.43 -1.70
C HIS A 26 1.36 3.62 -2.67
N GLY A 27 0.28 4.24 -3.15
CA GLY A 27 -0.60 3.69 -4.20
C GLY A 27 -0.06 3.85 -5.62
N ALA A 28 -0.76 3.26 -6.60
CA ALA A 28 -0.47 3.43 -8.02
C ALA A 28 -0.46 4.92 -8.42
N TYR A 29 0.40 5.29 -9.35
CA TYR A 29 0.59 6.67 -9.84
C TYR A 29 1.05 7.69 -8.80
N MET A 30 1.37 7.27 -7.57
CA MET A 30 1.74 8.15 -6.47
C MET A 30 3.26 8.25 -6.29
N THR A 31 3.69 9.24 -5.49
CA THR A 31 5.06 9.45 -5.05
C THR A 31 5.13 9.47 -3.53
N ALA A 32 6.35 9.46 -2.97
CA ALA A 32 6.55 9.61 -1.53
C ALA A 32 5.90 10.89 -0.98
N GLU A 33 5.97 12.00 -1.73
CA GLU A 33 5.40 13.29 -1.32
C GLU A 33 3.86 13.23 -1.18
N MET A 34 3.19 12.38 -1.96
CA MET A 34 1.73 12.21 -1.86
C MET A 34 1.30 11.45 -0.58
N MET A 35 2.24 10.80 0.11
CA MET A 35 2.01 10.20 1.43
C MET A 35 2.22 11.19 2.60
N ALA A 36 2.60 12.42 2.30
CA ALA A 36 2.84 13.47 3.31
C ALA A 36 1.71 13.70 4.32
N PRO A 37 0.42 13.49 4.03
CA PRO A 37 -0.63 13.62 5.04
C PRO A 37 -0.47 12.71 6.26
N LEU A 38 0.21 11.56 6.12
CA LEU A 38 0.41 10.59 7.20
C LEU A 38 1.79 10.72 7.87
N VAL A 39 2.80 11.16 7.12
CA VAL A 39 4.20 11.11 7.54
C VAL A 39 4.46 11.85 8.85
N PRO A 40 4.03 13.12 9.07
CA PRO A 40 4.34 13.83 10.30
C PRO A 40 3.84 13.12 11.56
N GLY A 41 2.58 12.66 11.55
CA GLY A 41 1.99 11.98 12.71
C GLY A 41 2.60 10.61 12.98
N LEU A 42 2.96 9.84 11.93
CA LEU A 42 3.65 8.56 12.09
C LEU A 42 5.10 8.76 12.58
N ALA A 43 5.75 9.83 12.13
CA ALA A 43 7.14 10.13 12.46
C ALA A 43 7.33 10.66 13.91
N GLU A 44 6.26 10.95 14.64
CA GLU A 44 6.34 11.32 16.06
C GLU A 44 6.93 10.18 16.93
N THR A 45 6.66 8.93 16.55
CA THR A 45 7.07 7.74 17.33
C THR A 45 7.79 6.67 16.51
N ARG A 46 7.93 6.85 15.20
CA ARG A 46 8.51 5.89 14.25
C ARG A 46 9.60 6.50 13.38
N GLN A 47 10.55 5.67 12.99
CA GLN A 47 11.39 5.95 11.83
C GLN A 47 10.61 5.52 10.58
N VAL A 48 9.98 6.48 9.91
CA VAL A 48 9.15 6.25 8.72
C VAL A 48 10.01 6.26 7.48
N ILE A 49 10.02 5.14 6.76
CA ILE A 49 10.68 4.98 5.46
C ILE A 49 9.60 5.03 4.39
N VAL A 50 9.72 5.96 3.45
CA VAL A 50 8.76 6.10 2.34
C VAL A 50 9.50 5.83 1.03
N PRO A 51 9.53 4.58 0.53
CA PRO A 51 10.13 4.28 -0.77
C PRO A 51 9.23 4.75 -1.91
N GLU A 52 9.84 5.10 -3.04
CA GLU A 52 9.16 5.19 -4.32
C GLU A 52 9.40 3.87 -5.08
N MET A 53 8.32 3.12 -5.33
CA MET A 53 8.39 1.81 -5.97
C MET A 53 8.81 1.93 -7.44
N GLN A 54 9.18 0.80 -8.08
CA GLN A 54 9.61 0.77 -9.48
C GLN A 54 8.73 1.65 -10.38
N ALA A 55 9.34 2.43 -11.24
CA ALA A 55 8.72 3.34 -12.20
C ALA A 55 7.92 4.51 -11.57
N HIS A 56 7.96 4.70 -10.25
CA HIS A 56 7.26 5.82 -9.60
C HIS A 56 8.25 6.88 -9.10
N GLY A 57 7.85 8.14 -9.25
CA GLY A 57 8.60 9.29 -8.76
C GLY A 57 10.06 9.28 -9.22
N ARG A 58 10.99 9.31 -8.28
CA ARG A 58 12.45 9.36 -8.52
C ARG A 58 13.08 7.98 -8.76
N THR A 59 12.32 6.90 -8.58
CA THR A 59 12.78 5.54 -8.90
C THR A 59 12.51 5.24 -10.36
N ALA A 60 13.58 5.10 -11.15
CA ALA A 60 13.46 4.73 -12.55
C ALA A 60 12.79 3.36 -12.73
N ASP A 61 12.21 3.15 -13.90
CA ASP A 61 11.72 1.83 -14.30
C ASP A 61 12.89 0.86 -14.56
N ALA A 62 12.59 -0.44 -14.50
CA ALA A 62 13.45 -1.54 -14.88
C ALA A 62 12.81 -2.37 -15.99
N ASP A 63 13.62 -3.11 -16.75
CA ASP A 63 13.15 -3.99 -17.84
C ASP A 63 12.53 -5.27 -17.26
N ARG A 64 11.43 -5.09 -16.54
CA ARG A 64 10.61 -6.15 -15.94
C ARG A 64 9.18 -5.66 -15.71
N PRO A 65 8.18 -6.54 -15.63
CA PRO A 65 6.81 -6.15 -15.31
C PRO A 65 6.70 -5.60 -13.87
N LEU A 66 5.63 -4.85 -13.61
CA LEU A 66 5.20 -4.56 -12.25
C LEU A 66 4.36 -5.74 -11.76
N THR A 67 4.75 -6.33 -10.64
CA THR A 67 3.95 -7.33 -9.91
C THR A 67 4.01 -7.06 -8.41
N TYR A 68 2.98 -7.44 -7.68
CA TYR A 68 2.94 -7.27 -6.22
C TYR A 68 4.07 -8.05 -5.54
N GLU A 69 4.37 -9.23 -6.05
CA GLU A 69 5.44 -10.11 -5.54
C GLU A 69 6.81 -9.46 -5.71
N GLN A 70 7.07 -8.86 -6.88
CA GLN A 70 8.34 -8.19 -7.14
C GLN A 70 8.50 -6.94 -6.27
N MET A 71 7.43 -6.13 -6.16
CA MET A 71 7.44 -4.95 -5.29
C MET A 71 7.62 -5.33 -3.81
N ALA A 72 7.09 -6.47 -3.39
CA ALA A 72 7.31 -7.00 -2.04
C ALA A 72 8.76 -7.44 -1.82
N ASP A 73 9.36 -8.14 -2.78
CA ASP A 73 10.77 -8.54 -2.72
C ASP A 73 11.71 -7.32 -2.70
N ASP A 74 11.37 -6.27 -3.46
CA ASP A 74 12.10 -4.99 -3.46
C ASP A 74 11.97 -4.28 -2.10
N THR A 75 10.77 -4.26 -1.52
CA THR A 75 10.52 -3.69 -0.18
C THR A 75 11.35 -4.41 0.89
N ALA A 76 11.37 -5.75 0.85
CA ALA A 76 12.17 -6.54 1.76
C ALA A 76 13.69 -6.35 1.54
N ALA A 77 14.13 -6.16 0.31
CA ALA A 77 15.52 -5.84 0.00
C ALA A 77 15.91 -4.45 0.51
N LEU A 78 15.03 -3.45 0.42
CA LEU A 78 15.23 -2.14 1.03
C LEU A 78 15.37 -2.24 2.55
N ALA A 79 14.48 -2.98 3.21
CA ALA A 79 14.55 -3.19 4.66
C ALA A 79 15.90 -3.79 5.07
N ARG A 80 16.37 -4.82 4.36
CA ARG A 80 17.70 -5.44 4.59
C ARG A 80 18.84 -4.45 4.36
N HIS A 81 18.76 -3.63 3.29
CA HIS A 81 19.76 -2.60 3.00
C HIS A 81 19.87 -1.58 4.15
N LEU A 82 18.76 -1.26 4.78
CA LEU A 82 18.69 -0.34 5.93
C LEU A 82 19.03 -1.03 7.27
N GLY A 83 19.30 -2.33 7.28
CA GLY A 83 19.65 -3.09 8.46
C GLY A 83 18.46 -3.45 9.38
N PHE A 84 17.24 -3.42 8.85
CA PHE A 84 16.05 -3.78 9.63
C PHE A 84 15.84 -5.29 9.63
N GLU A 85 15.79 -5.88 10.83
CA GLU A 85 15.37 -7.27 11.02
C GLU A 85 13.84 -7.40 11.00
N GLN A 86 13.16 -6.40 11.59
CA GLN A 86 11.70 -6.29 11.59
C GLN A 86 11.29 -4.83 11.37
N ALA A 87 10.12 -4.64 10.74
CA ALA A 87 9.49 -3.34 10.55
C ALA A 87 7.97 -3.45 10.62
N ASP A 88 7.31 -2.34 10.96
CA ASP A 88 5.90 -2.16 10.66
C ASP A 88 5.74 -1.86 9.17
N ILE A 89 4.71 -2.43 8.55
CA ILE A 89 4.40 -2.17 7.15
C ILE A 89 3.02 -1.53 7.06
N VAL A 90 2.96 -0.36 6.46
CA VAL A 90 1.70 0.35 6.17
C VAL A 90 1.61 0.55 4.66
N GLY A 91 0.59 0.01 4.03
CA GLY A 91 0.40 0.13 2.59
C GLY A 91 -0.97 0.66 2.22
N TYR A 92 -1.00 1.55 1.22
CA TYR A 92 -2.21 2.12 0.65
C TYR A 92 -2.41 1.65 -0.79
N SER A 93 -3.61 1.12 -1.14
CA SER A 93 -3.98 0.70 -2.49
C SER A 93 -2.99 -0.34 -3.06
N MET A 94 -2.31 -0.08 -4.17
CA MET A 94 -1.22 -0.91 -4.69
C MET A 94 -0.18 -1.22 -3.61
N GLY A 95 0.18 -0.23 -2.77
CA GLY A 95 1.06 -0.43 -1.62
C GLY A 95 0.46 -1.34 -0.55
N GLY A 96 -0.87 -1.37 -0.39
CA GLY A 96 -1.59 -2.28 0.51
C GLY A 96 -1.52 -3.73 0.04
N ALA A 97 -1.71 -3.97 -1.25
CA ALA A 97 -1.54 -5.29 -1.87
C ALA A 97 -0.06 -5.74 -1.83
N THR A 98 0.87 -4.82 -2.07
CA THR A 98 2.30 -5.07 -1.88
C THR A 98 2.62 -5.43 -0.42
N ALA A 99 2.04 -4.74 0.56
CA ALA A 99 2.23 -5.02 1.98
C ALA A 99 1.73 -6.42 2.38
N LEU A 100 0.60 -6.87 1.82
CA LEU A 100 0.14 -8.27 1.97
C LEU A 100 1.18 -9.25 1.43
N GLN A 101 1.73 -9.00 0.24
CA GLN A 101 2.78 -9.85 -0.34
C GLN A 101 4.09 -9.81 0.48
N VAL A 102 4.45 -8.67 1.07
CA VAL A 102 5.58 -8.62 2.03
C VAL A 102 5.31 -9.56 3.20
N ALA A 103 4.10 -9.54 3.77
CA ALA A 103 3.77 -10.38 4.92
C ALA A 103 3.69 -11.88 4.58
N ILE A 104 3.28 -12.23 3.36
CA ILE A 104 3.24 -13.63 2.87
C ILE A 104 4.66 -14.14 2.59
N ARG A 105 5.47 -13.38 1.85
CA ARG A 105 6.77 -13.84 1.32
C ARG A 105 7.93 -13.61 2.30
N HIS A 106 7.83 -12.60 3.15
CA HIS A 106 8.85 -12.19 4.12
C HIS A 106 8.28 -12.06 5.53
N PRO A 107 7.62 -13.11 6.08
CA PRO A 107 6.87 -13.00 7.35
C PRO A 107 7.73 -12.58 8.54
N ALA A 108 9.02 -12.93 8.54
CA ALA A 108 9.95 -12.54 9.61
C ALA A 108 10.22 -11.02 9.66
N LEU A 109 10.03 -10.31 8.52
CA LEU A 109 10.22 -8.88 8.44
C LEU A 109 9.07 -8.10 9.08
N VAL A 110 7.83 -8.62 9.02
CA VAL A 110 6.64 -7.84 9.36
C VAL A 110 6.30 -8.00 10.84
N ARG A 111 6.43 -6.93 11.62
CA ARG A 111 6.01 -6.88 13.02
C ARG A 111 4.50 -6.63 13.13
N ARG A 112 3.99 -5.62 12.44
CA ARG A 112 2.57 -5.28 12.32
C ARG A 112 2.27 -4.82 10.90
N LEU A 113 1.08 -5.11 10.45
CA LEU A 113 0.64 -4.86 9.07
C LEU A 113 -0.59 -3.95 9.06
N VAL A 114 -0.54 -2.88 8.27
CA VAL A 114 -1.72 -2.07 7.96
C VAL A 114 -1.99 -2.13 6.46
N VAL A 115 -3.17 -2.63 6.10
CA VAL A 115 -3.65 -2.76 4.73
C VAL A 115 -4.78 -1.77 4.51
N ALA A 116 -4.48 -0.66 3.84
CA ALA A 116 -5.49 0.34 3.51
C ALA A 116 -5.93 0.18 2.05
N THR A 117 -7.22 -0.09 1.85
CA THR A 117 -7.89 -0.16 0.54
C THR A 117 -7.24 -1.10 -0.47
N ALA A 118 -6.97 -2.35 -0.07
CA ALA A 118 -6.40 -3.35 -0.96
C ALA A 118 -7.13 -4.69 -0.85
N SER A 119 -7.10 -5.45 -1.93
CA SER A 119 -7.67 -6.80 -2.03
C SER A 119 -6.54 -7.85 -2.13
N PHE A 120 -6.86 -9.09 -1.75
CA PHE A 120 -5.96 -10.23 -1.93
C PHE A 120 -6.33 -11.09 -3.15
N ARG A 121 -7.36 -10.68 -3.91
CA ARG A 121 -7.71 -11.28 -5.20
C ARG A 121 -8.48 -10.27 -6.06
N TYR A 122 -8.45 -10.52 -7.35
CA TYR A 122 -8.97 -9.63 -8.40
C TYR A 122 -10.45 -9.29 -8.19
N ASP A 123 -11.30 -10.28 -7.91
CA ASP A 123 -12.74 -10.12 -7.67
C ASP A 123 -13.08 -9.48 -6.30
N GLY A 124 -12.07 -9.13 -5.51
CA GLY A 124 -12.23 -8.28 -4.33
C GLY A 124 -12.58 -6.83 -4.66
N MET A 125 -12.45 -6.44 -5.94
CA MET A 125 -12.85 -5.13 -6.46
C MET A 125 -14.26 -5.18 -7.05
N PRO A 126 -15.01 -4.06 -7.05
CA PRO A 126 -16.31 -3.98 -7.72
C PRO A 126 -16.20 -4.23 -9.23
N ALA A 127 -17.24 -4.84 -9.82
CA ALA A 127 -17.25 -5.14 -11.24
C ALA A 127 -17.09 -3.90 -12.13
N GLU A 128 -17.58 -2.75 -11.67
CA GLU A 128 -17.45 -1.46 -12.35
C GLU A 128 -16.00 -0.99 -12.42
N ALA A 129 -15.23 -1.19 -11.37
CA ALA A 129 -13.79 -0.87 -11.34
C ALA A 129 -13.03 -1.80 -12.30
N LEU A 130 -13.30 -3.10 -12.24
CA LEU A 130 -12.67 -4.10 -13.12
C LEU A 130 -12.97 -3.80 -14.60
N ALA A 131 -14.19 -3.38 -14.92
CA ALA A 131 -14.58 -3.01 -16.30
C ALA A 131 -13.89 -1.71 -16.78
N MET A 132 -13.49 -0.83 -15.87
CA MET A 132 -12.85 0.44 -16.20
C MET A 132 -11.36 0.27 -16.53
N PHE A 133 -10.62 -0.59 -15.85
CA PHE A 133 -9.17 -0.71 -15.98
C PHE A 133 -8.65 -0.89 -17.41
N PRO A 134 -9.25 -1.72 -18.27
CA PRO A 134 -8.79 -1.85 -19.66
C PRO A 134 -8.87 -0.57 -20.48
N SER A 135 -9.75 0.37 -20.08
CA SER A 135 -9.95 1.65 -20.79
C SER A 135 -9.01 2.76 -20.33
N ILE A 136 -8.21 2.55 -19.30
CA ILE A 136 -7.25 3.55 -18.79
C ILE A 136 -6.20 3.85 -19.86
N THR A 137 -6.01 5.15 -20.16
CA THR A 137 -4.98 5.63 -21.08
C THR A 137 -4.19 6.78 -20.45
N PRO A 138 -2.95 7.05 -20.92
CA PRO A 138 -2.16 8.18 -20.43
C PRO A 138 -2.87 9.53 -20.53
N GLU A 139 -3.68 9.74 -21.58
CA GLU A 139 -4.40 10.99 -21.81
C GLU A 139 -5.43 11.30 -20.71
N MET A 140 -5.95 10.27 -20.03
CA MET A 140 -6.89 10.46 -18.91
C MET A 140 -6.24 11.15 -17.71
N PHE A 141 -4.92 11.13 -17.64
CA PHE A 141 -4.15 11.77 -16.56
C PHE A 141 -3.63 13.17 -16.94
N ALA A 142 -3.91 13.65 -18.18
CA ALA A 142 -3.36 14.90 -18.67
C ALA A 142 -3.65 16.07 -17.73
N GLY A 143 -2.59 16.71 -17.20
CA GLY A 143 -2.67 17.80 -16.24
C GLY A 143 -3.12 17.40 -14.82
N SER A 144 -3.28 16.13 -14.53
CA SER A 144 -3.59 15.64 -13.19
C SER A 144 -2.40 15.84 -12.23
N PRO A 145 -2.64 15.84 -10.91
CA PRO A 145 -1.55 15.84 -9.93
C PRO A 145 -0.59 14.67 -10.11
N MET A 146 -1.07 13.48 -10.50
CA MET A 146 -0.23 12.31 -10.71
C MET A 146 0.77 12.52 -11.84
N GLU A 147 0.31 12.96 -13.00
CA GLU A 147 1.18 13.25 -14.15
C GLU A 147 2.14 14.41 -13.82
N THR A 148 1.62 15.49 -13.23
CA THR A 148 2.42 16.67 -12.88
C THR A 148 3.55 16.33 -11.90
N GLU A 149 3.26 15.55 -10.86
CA GLU A 149 4.27 15.11 -9.90
C GLU A 149 5.28 14.14 -10.53
N TYR A 150 4.80 13.21 -11.37
CA TYR A 150 5.70 12.32 -12.09
C TYR A 150 6.68 13.12 -12.97
N GLN A 151 6.16 14.04 -13.79
CA GLN A 151 6.98 14.89 -14.68
C GLN A 151 8.00 15.75 -13.90
N ARG A 152 7.65 16.17 -12.69
CA ARG A 152 8.54 16.97 -11.83
C ARG A 152 9.67 16.16 -11.21
N LEU A 153 9.43 14.88 -10.89
CA LEU A 153 10.31 14.06 -10.04
C LEU A 153 11.05 12.97 -10.80
N ALA A 154 10.45 12.41 -11.83
CA ALA A 154 11.01 11.25 -12.51
C ALA A 154 12.33 11.55 -13.21
N PRO A 155 13.28 10.61 -13.20
CA PRO A 155 14.53 10.73 -13.97
C PRO A 155 14.27 10.95 -15.47
N ASN A 156 13.22 10.34 -15.99
CA ASN A 156 12.77 10.46 -17.37
C ASN A 156 11.27 10.85 -17.39
N PRO A 157 10.95 12.16 -17.39
CA PRO A 157 9.55 12.61 -17.35
C PRO A 157 8.67 12.09 -18.49
N GLY A 158 9.27 11.75 -19.63
CA GLY A 158 8.58 11.19 -20.80
C GLY A 158 8.10 9.73 -20.63
N ASP A 159 8.50 9.04 -19.57
CA ASP A 159 8.15 7.63 -19.33
C ASP A 159 6.79 7.46 -18.61
N PHE A 160 6.08 8.55 -18.30
CA PHE A 160 4.75 8.46 -17.66
C PHE A 160 3.75 7.59 -18.44
N PRO A 161 3.66 7.67 -19.78
CA PRO A 161 2.82 6.76 -20.53
C PRO A 161 3.18 5.28 -20.34
N GLN A 162 4.47 4.95 -20.21
CA GLN A 162 4.92 3.58 -19.95
C GLN A 162 4.52 3.11 -18.55
N LEU A 163 4.59 3.98 -17.55
CA LEU A 163 4.08 3.68 -16.20
C LEU A 163 2.57 3.36 -16.26
N VAL A 164 1.78 4.17 -16.97
CA VAL A 164 0.33 3.94 -17.13
C VAL A 164 0.05 2.57 -17.76
N GLU A 165 0.75 2.20 -18.82
CA GLU A 165 0.57 0.90 -19.47
C GLU A 165 1.00 -0.28 -18.56
N LYS A 166 2.09 -0.13 -17.79
CA LYS A 166 2.51 -1.16 -16.83
C LYS A 166 1.49 -1.32 -15.70
N LEU A 167 0.96 -0.22 -15.17
CA LEU A 167 -0.07 -0.26 -14.13
C LEU A 167 -1.39 -0.81 -14.66
N LYS A 168 -1.79 -0.42 -15.88
CA LYS A 168 -2.95 -1.05 -16.55
C LYS A 168 -2.78 -2.56 -16.68
N THR A 169 -1.58 -3.03 -17.04
CA THR A 169 -1.28 -4.47 -17.11
C THR A 169 -1.42 -5.12 -15.72
N LEU A 170 -0.90 -4.49 -14.67
CA LEU A 170 -1.06 -4.96 -13.29
C LEU A 170 -2.54 -5.03 -12.89
N ASP A 171 -3.31 -3.97 -13.16
CA ASP A 171 -4.72 -3.82 -12.78
C ASP A 171 -5.67 -4.72 -13.61
N THR A 172 -5.25 -5.20 -14.78
CA THR A 172 -6.03 -6.12 -15.63
C THR A 172 -5.58 -7.57 -15.52
N THR A 173 -4.51 -7.85 -14.82
CA THR A 173 -4.03 -9.22 -14.56
C THR A 173 -4.86 -9.83 -13.44
N ASP A 174 -5.56 -10.93 -13.76
CA ASP A 174 -6.28 -11.69 -12.74
C ASP A 174 -5.29 -12.31 -11.73
N PHE A 175 -5.55 -12.09 -10.46
CA PHE A 175 -4.77 -12.64 -9.37
C PHE A 175 -5.68 -13.14 -8.23
N ALA A 176 -5.29 -14.23 -7.60
CA ALA A 176 -5.95 -14.73 -6.40
C ALA A 176 -4.89 -15.42 -5.53
N TRP A 177 -4.52 -14.76 -4.44
CA TRP A 177 -3.64 -15.39 -3.46
C TRP A 177 -4.45 -16.36 -2.63
N PRO A 178 -3.92 -17.55 -2.33
CA PRO A 178 -4.62 -18.56 -1.55
C PRO A 178 -5.09 -18.01 -0.20
N GLU A 179 -6.29 -18.40 0.23
CA GLU A 179 -6.79 -18.02 1.56
C GLU A 179 -5.86 -18.49 2.69
N GLU A 180 -5.18 -19.63 2.48
CA GLU A 180 -4.19 -20.17 3.42
C GLU A 180 -3.02 -19.20 3.62
N ASP A 181 -2.58 -18.53 2.56
CA ASP A 181 -1.50 -17.55 2.65
C ASP A 181 -1.95 -16.34 3.48
N ILE A 182 -3.20 -15.89 3.28
CA ILE A 182 -3.77 -14.81 4.09
C ILE A 182 -3.93 -15.24 5.56
N ARG A 183 -4.41 -16.45 5.83
CA ARG A 183 -4.48 -17.02 7.20
C ARG A 183 -3.10 -17.18 7.83
N GLY A 184 -2.10 -17.52 7.01
CA GLY A 184 -0.72 -17.76 7.43
C GLY A 184 0.07 -16.51 7.81
N ILE A 185 -0.41 -15.30 7.51
CA ILE A 185 0.27 -14.07 7.93
C ILE A 185 0.32 -14.03 9.46
N GLY A 186 1.52 -14.07 10.04
CA GLY A 186 1.71 -14.09 11.50
C GLY A 186 1.55 -12.72 12.17
N ALA A 187 1.71 -11.64 11.41
CA ALA A 187 1.63 -10.28 11.94
C ALA A 187 0.19 -9.86 12.23
N PRO A 188 -0.10 -9.24 13.40
CA PRO A 188 -1.36 -8.55 13.63
C PRO A 188 -1.65 -7.58 12.48
N THR A 189 -2.90 -7.55 11.99
CA THR A 189 -3.27 -6.82 10.77
C THR A 189 -4.41 -5.84 11.04
N LEU A 190 -4.23 -4.57 10.72
CA LEU A 190 -5.29 -3.57 10.63
C LEU A 190 -5.71 -3.40 9.17
N ILE A 191 -6.95 -3.74 8.86
CA ILE A 191 -7.58 -3.54 7.55
C ILE A 191 -8.39 -2.25 7.61
N VAL A 192 -8.16 -1.33 6.66
CA VAL A 192 -8.85 -0.04 6.59
C VAL A 192 -9.39 0.17 5.18
N LEU A 193 -10.64 0.60 5.05
CA LEU A 193 -11.22 1.01 3.76
C LEU A 193 -12.34 2.02 3.96
N GLY A 194 -12.77 2.66 2.87
CA GLY A 194 -13.97 3.48 2.86
C GLY A 194 -15.26 2.65 2.72
N ASP A 195 -16.41 3.20 3.11
CA ASP A 195 -17.72 2.57 2.88
C ASP A 195 -18.18 2.64 1.41
N SER A 196 -17.48 3.42 0.59
CA SER A 196 -17.71 3.61 -0.85
C SER A 196 -16.41 3.40 -1.65
N ASP A 197 -15.61 2.40 -1.24
CA ASP A 197 -14.25 2.14 -1.72
C ASP A 197 -14.23 1.36 -3.06
N GLY A 198 -13.06 1.36 -3.69
CA GLY A 198 -12.69 0.45 -4.80
C GLY A 198 -12.42 -0.99 -4.37
N VAL A 199 -12.58 -1.32 -3.08
CA VAL A 199 -12.56 -2.67 -2.52
C VAL A 199 -13.94 -2.97 -1.94
N ARG A 200 -14.51 -4.11 -2.29
CA ARG A 200 -15.83 -4.53 -1.78
C ARG A 200 -15.78 -4.74 -0.26
N LEU A 201 -16.81 -4.25 0.43
CA LEU A 201 -16.92 -4.41 1.88
C LEU A 201 -16.91 -5.88 2.30
N GLU A 202 -17.60 -6.75 1.54
CA GLU A 202 -17.64 -8.19 1.77
C GLU A 202 -16.26 -8.81 1.71
N HIS A 203 -15.41 -8.34 0.78
CA HIS A 203 -14.03 -8.82 0.62
C HIS A 203 -13.15 -8.38 1.81
N ALA A 204 -13.30 -7.16 2.28
CA ALA A 204 -12.59 -6.69 3.47
C ALA A 204 -13.01 -7.47 4.72
N VAL A 205 -14.32 -7.77 4.87
CA VAL A 205 -14.84 -8.61 5.96
C VAL A 205 -14.33 -10.04 5.84
N GLU A 206 -14.25 -10.59 4.62
CA GLU A 206 -13.64 -11.91 4.37
C GLU A 206 -12.18 -11.92 4.80
N MET A 207 -11.37 -10.97 4.34
CA MET A 207 -9.96 -10.84 4.75
C MET A 207 -9.84 -10.74 6.28
N PHE A 208 -10.68 -9.93 6.92
CA PHE A 208 -10.69 -9.79 8.38
C PHE A 208 -10.99 -11.13 9.09
N ARG A 209 -11.94 -11.92 8.58
CA ARG A 209 -12.25 -13.25 9.11
C ARG A 209 -11.09 -14.23 8.93
N LEU A 210 -10.43 -14.22 7.78
CA LEU A 210 -9.21 -15.00 7.53
C LEU A 210 -8.08 -14.64 8.50
N ARG A 211 -8.06 -13.38 8.97
CA ARG A 211 -7.12 -12.88 9.98
C ARG A 211 -7.59 -13.09 11.43
N GLY A 212 -8.55 -13.96 11.66
CA GLY A 212 -9.06 -14.31 13.00
C GLY A 212 -10.12 -13.38 13.57
N GLY A 213 -10.59 -12.40 12.76
CA GLY A 213 -11.65 -11.48 13.17
C GLY A 213 -13.06 -12.05 13.07
N GLY A 214 -14.06 -11.24 13.45
CA GLY A 214 -15.47 -11.63 13.40
C GLY A 214 -15.91 -12.52 14.55
N VAL A 215 -15.17 -12.54 15.64
CA VAL A 215 -15.50 -13.25 16.89
C VAL A 215 -16.20 -12.32 17.88
N MET A 216 -16.95 -12.89 18.83
CA MET A 216 -17.55 -12.13 19.93
C MET A 216 -16.48 -11.89 21.02
N GLY A 217 -15.90 -10.69 21.02
CA GLY A 217 -14.77 -10.35 21.90
C GLY A 217 -15.04 -10.51 23.40
N ASP A 218 -16.28 -10.28 23.84
CA ASP A 218 -16.71 -10.48 25.24
C ASP A 218 -16.56 -11.93 25.72
N LEU A 219 -16.58 -12.89 24.81
CA LEU A 219 -16.45 -14.33 25.12
C LEU A 219 -15.09 -14.91 24.77
N SER A 220 -14.48 -14.44 23.67
CA SER A 220 -13.28 -15.04 23.09
C SER A 220 -12.03 -14.17 23.25
N GLY A 221 -12.18 -12.96 23.82
CA GLY A 221 -11.15 -11.94 23.77
C GLY A 221 -11.12 -11.23 22.41
N LEU A 222 -10.45 -10.08 22.34
CA LEU A 222 -10.32 -9.34 21.09
C LEU A 222 -9.28 -10.02 20.19
N PRO A 223 -9.56 -10.16 18.88
CA PRO A 223 -8.57 -10.65 17.94
C PRO A 223 -7.44 -9.61 17.78
N GLU A 224 -6.23 -10.07 17.47
CA GLU A 224 -5.10 -9.18 17.21
C GLU A 224 -5.28 -8.37 15.92
N SER A 225 -6.04 -8.90 14.95
CA SER A 225 -6.37 -8.20 13.72
C SER A 225 -7.65 -7.38 13.87
N GLN A 226 -7.68 -6.22 13.22
CA GLN A 226 -8.72 -5.21 13.34
C GLN A 226 -9.27 -4.80 11.98
N LEU A 227 -10.53 -4.33 11.93
CA LEU A 227 -11.17 -3.80 10.73
C LEU A 227 -11.74 -2.42 11.03
N ALA A 228 -11.43 -1.44 10.20
CA ALA A 228 -12.01 -0.12 10.22
C ALA A 228 -12.65 0.20 8.87
N VAL A 229 -13.93 0.60 8.89
CA VAL A 229 -14.65 1.11 7.73
C VAL A 229 -14.91 2.60 7.95
N LEU A 230 -14.38 3.44 7.08
CA LEU A 230 -14.45 4.90 7.20
C LEU A 230 -15.73 5.42 6.54
N PRO A 231 -16.62 6.09 7.28
CA PRO A 231 -17.89 6.55 6.73
C PRO A 231 -17.70 7.67 5.71
N GLY A 232 -18.53 7.69 4.66
CA GLY A 232 -18.52 8.70 3.61
C GLY A 232 -17.16 8.81 2.92
N THR A 233 -16.49 7.68 2.70
CA THR A 233 -15.11 7.66 2.20
C THR A 233 -15.00 6.72 1.00
N ALA A 234 -14.45 7.25 -0.08
CA ALA A 234 -14.14 6.53 -1.31
C ALA A 234 -12.66 6.12 -1.36
N HIS A 235 -12.26 5.38 -2.38
CA HIS A 235 -10.87 5.00 -2.59
C HIS A 235 -9.97 6.23 -2.74
N PHE A 236 -10.28 7.07 -3.73
CA PHE A 236 -9.44 8.22 -4.10
C PHE A 236 -10.26 9.44 -4.58
N VAL A 237 -11.32 9.24 -5.34
CA VAL A 237 -12.14 10.32 -5.92
C VAL A 237 -13.58 10.23 -5.42
N PRO A 238 -14.30 11.35 -5.28
CA PRO A 238 -13.89 12.72 -5.62
C PRO A 238 -12.85 13.31 -4.62
N PRO A 239 -12.12 14.37 -5.01
CA PRO A 239 -11.14 15.01 -4.13
C PRO A 239 -11.73 15.37 -2.75
N GLY A 240 -10.99 15.10 -1.69
CA GLY A 240 -11.43 15.31 -0.30
C GLY A 240 -12.30 14.19 0.27
N SER A 241 -12.54 13.11 -0.49
CA SER A 241 -13.33 11.95 -0.02
C SER A 241 -12.52 10.65 0.03
N GLY A 242 -11.28 10.65 -0.41
CA GLY A 242 -10.43 9.46 -0.40
C GLY A 242 -9.98 9.06 1.00
N VAL A 243 -9.51 7.82 1.14
CA VAL A 243 -9.02 7.30 2.43
C VAL A 243 -7.86 8.14 2.96
N LEU A 244 -6.93 8.59 2.11
CA LEU A 244 -5.81 9.45 2.55
C LEU A 244 -6.28 10.86 2.98
N ASP A 245 -7.42 11.34 2.47
CA ASP A 245 -8.03 12.59 2.94
C ASP A 245 -8.57 12.48 4.38
N ARG A 246 -8.67 11.25 4.92
CA ARG A 246 -9.04 10.97 6.31
C ARG A 246 -7.81 10.83 7.21
N ALA A 247 -6.71 11.47 6.88
CA ALA A 247 -5.48 11.41 7.67
C ALA A 247 -5.68 11.56 9.19
N PRO A 248 -6.51 12.48 9.71
CA PRO A 248 -6.78 12.57 11.15
C PRO A 248 -7.38 11.28 11.74
N TRP A 249 -8.26 10.57 11.01
CA TRP A 249 -8.82 9.30 11.47
C TRP A 249 -7.81 8.18 11.39
N LEU A 250 -7.02 8.13 10.30
CA LEU A 250 -5.94 7.15 10.15
C LEU A 250 -4.90 7.31 11.26
N LEU A 251 -4.50 8.54 11.56
CA LEU A 251 -3.54 8.83 12.62
C LEU A 251 -4.10 8.60 14.03
N ALA A 252 -5.42 8.59 14.21
CA ALA A 252 -6.04 8.17 15.47
C ALA A 252 -6.07 6.65 15.66
N MET A 253 -5.95 5.86 14.58
CA MET A 253 -6.05 4.39 14.61
C MET A 253 -4.70 3.70 14.43
N ILE A 254 -3.89 4.14 13.46
CA ILE A 254 -2.66 3.44 13.08
C ILE A 254 -1.62 3.44 14.21
N PRO A 255 -1.20 4.59 14.80
CA PRO A 255 -0.20 4.57 15.86
C PRO A 255 -0.61 3.72 17.07
N PRO A 256 -1.82 3.82 17.66
CA PRO A 256 -2.24 2.94 18.74
C PRO A 256 -2.22 1.45 18.38
N PHE A 257 -2.59 1.10 17.14
CA PHE A 257 -2.50 -0.28 16.65
C PHE A 257 -1.04 -0.74 16.56
N LEU A 258 -0.13 0.11 16.10
CA LEU A 258 1.28 -0.23 16.00
C LEU A 258 1.96 -0.34 17.37
N ASP A 259 1.45 0.32 18.41
CA ASP A 259 1.99 0.33 19.76
C ASP A 259 1.44 -0.81 20.66
N ALA A 260 0.31 -1.41 20.27
CA ALA A 260 -0.29 -2.53 21.02
C ALA A 260 0.55 -3.79 20.87
#